data_14542303827eb007d7afbfb225eaee9a
#
_entry.id   14542303827eb007d7afbfb225eaee9a
#
_cell.length_a   1.000
_cell.length_b   1.000
_cell.length_c   1.000
_cell.angle_alpha   90.00
_cell.angle_beta   90.00
_cell.angle_gamma   90.00
#
_symmetry.space_group_name_H-M   'P 1'
#
loop_
_entity.id
_entity.type
_entity.pdbx_description
1 polymer ?
#
loop_
_entity_poly.entity_id
_entity_poly.type
_entity_poly.pdbx_seq_one_letter_code
_entity_poly.pdbx_strand_id
1 'polypeptide(L)'
;ITPVITFHHFTTPEWLYNQGSWLNPKSDEYFNNYVAKLMKELPKEIVYFNTINEPGIFAYFGYLSTNKFPPGIANETKFIIASENIMSAHKKALKTIKEYNSNAKVGMTHALQEWEDDDDNKLKKYLKYHLEDKFLEASEDDDFIGLQTYTIVRYPKSILLKLFTPLLLNIGVIRKFILPRIIQIFAGRNGAMTKDTRTTKMGYEYRPDAVLYNLKRLNKRFPNKEIFITENGIATDNDDERIEFVTTVLKNCLLYTSPSPRDEAL
;
A
#
# COMPACT_ATOMS: atom_id res chain seq x y z
N ILE A 1 -7.73 20.94 -14.97
CA ILE A 1 -7.57 19.81 -14.02
C ILE A 1 -7.35 18.55 -14.83
N THR A 2 -6.28 17.83 -14.53
CA THR A 2 -5.99 16.52 -15.15
C THR A 2 -6.59 15.41 -14.28
N PRO A 3 -7.56 14.62 -14.78
CA PRO A 3 -8.14 13.54 -14.02
C PRO A 3 -7.19 12.33 -13.94
N VAL A 4 -7.21 11.63 -12.80
CA VAL A 4 -6.62 10.31 -12.62
C VAL A 4 -7.75 9.34 -12.25
N ILE A 5 -8.06 8.39 -13.12
CA ILE A 5 -9.18 7.45 -12.90
C ILE A 5 -8.68 6.24 -12.12
N THR A 6 -9.34 5.91 -11.01
CA THR A 6 -9.08 4.69 -10.23
C THR A 6 -10.18 3.66 -10.46
N PHE A 7 -9.82 2.48 -10.97
CA PHE A 7 -10.80 1.44 -11.30
C PHE A 7 -11.28 0.62 -10.09
N HIS A 8 -10.40 0.35 -9.12
CA HIS A 8 -10.77 -0.36 -7.90
C HIS A 8 -10.33 0.41 -6.66
N HIS A 9 -11.27 0.70 -5.76
CA HIS A 9 -11.00 1.34 -4.48
C HIS A 9 -11.79 0.63 -3.37
N PHE A 10 -11.25 -0.48 -2.86
CA PHE A 10 -11.70 -1.28 -1.72
C PHE A 10 -13.06 -1.99 -1.84
N THR A 11 -13.85 -1.70 -2.87
CA THR A 11 -15.19 -2.26 -3.01
C THR A 11 -15.20 -3.40 -4.03
N THR A 12 -15.87 -4.49 -3.68
CA THR A 12 -16.06 -5.66 -4.55
C THR A 12 -17.55 -5.82 -4.81
N PRO A 13 -17.99 -5.95 -6.09
CA PRO A 13 -19.39 -6.17 -6.41
C PRO A 13 -19.93 -7.42 -5.72
N GLU A 14 -21.18 -7.38 -5.27
CA GLU A 14 -21.83 -8.47 -4.54
C GLU A 14 -21.78 -9.81 -5.30
N TRP A 15 -22.01 -9.79 -6.60
CA TRP A 15 -21.95 -11.01 -7.41
C TRP A 15 -20.56 -11.68 -7.38
N LEU A 16 -19.47 -10.88 -7.40
CA LEU A 16 -18.11 -11.41 -7.30
C LEU A 16 -17.81 -11.86 -5.87
N TYR A 17 -18.29 -11.11 -4.88
CA TYR A 17 -18.19 -11.49 -3.48
C TYR A 17 -18.80 -12.86 -3.23
N ASN A 18 -20.01 -13.12 -3.74
CA ASN A 18 -20.71 -14.40 -3.63
C ASN A 18 -20.02 -15.55 -4.38
N GLN A 19 -19.13 -15.26 -5.32
CA GLN A 19 -18.31 -16.22 -6.04
C GLN A 19 -16.90 -16.40 -5.45
N GLY A 20 -16.66 -15.92 -4.24
CA GLY A 20 -15.37 -16.07 -3.54
C GLY A 20 -14.46 -14.84 -3.63
N SER A 21 -14.95 -13.72 -4.16
CA SER A 21 -14.22 -12.45 -4.24
C SER A 21 -12.86 -12.63 -4.94
N TRP A 22 -11.80 -12.05 -4.43
CA TRP A 22 -10.43 -12.15 -4.99
C TRP A 22 -9.75 -13.52 -4.76
N LEU A 23 -10.43 -14.47 -4.12
CA LEU A 23 -10.00 -15.88 -4.09
C LEU A 23 -10.48 -16.68 -5.31
N ASN A 24 -11.43 -16.13 -6.06
CA ASN A 24 -11.89 -16.75 -7.30
C ASN A 24 -10.75 -16.70 -8.34
N PRO A 25 -10.36 -17.85 -8.93
CA PRO A 25 -9.27 -17.90 -9.91
C PRO A 25 -9.53 -17.09 -11.20
N LYS A 26 -10.78 -16.64 -11.42
CA LYS A 26 -11.16 -15.77 -12.53
C LYS A 26 -11.33 -14.30 -12.14
N SER A 27 -11.02 -13.92 -10.90
CA SER A 27 -11.21 -12.54 -10.43
C SER A 27 -10.43 -11.53 -11.27
N ASP A 28 -9.25 -11.88 -11.74
CA ASP A 28 -8.44 -11.06 -12.61
C ASP A 28 -9.04 -10.88 -14.01
N GLU A 29 -9.69 -11.91 -14.56
CA GLU A 29 -10.44 -11.82 -15.83
C GLU A 29 -11.68 -10.93 -15.66
N TYR A 30 -12.42 -11.10 -14.58
CA TYR A 30 -13.62 -10.29 -14.31
C TYR A 30 -13.25 -8.81 -14.14
N PHE A 31 -12.17 -8.52 -13.41
CA PHE A 31 -11.68 -7.16 -13.28
C PHE A 31 -11.23 -6.59 -14.62
N ASN A 32 -10.50 -7.36 -15.41
CA ASN A 32 -10.05 -6.93 -16.74
C ASN A 32 -11.21 -6.64 -17.69
N ASN A 33 -12.27 -7.46 -17.66
CA ASN A 33 -13.48 -7.25 -18.47
C ASN A 33 -14.21 -5.95 -18.05
N TYR A 34 -14.26 -5.66 -16.75
CA TYR A 34 -14.78 -4.39 -16.23
C TYR A 34 -13.97 -3.19 -16.75
N VAL A 35 -12.64 -3.26 -16.65
CA VAL A 35 -11.73 -2.22 -17.16
C VAL A 35 -11.93 -2.03 -18.66
N ALA A 36 -11.94 -3.12 -19.45
CA ALA A 36 -12.13 -3.06 -20.89
C ALA A 36 -13.47 -2.41 -21.28
N LYS A 37 -14.53 -2.67 -20.52
CA LYS A 37 -15.83 -2.03 -20.75
C LYS A 37 -15.77 -0.53 -20.48
N LEU A 38 -15.18 -0.11 -19.37
CA LEU A 38 -15.05 1.31 -19.07
C LEU A 38 -14.15 2.03 -20.07
N MET A 39 -13.06 1.44 -20.50
CA MET A 39 -12.16 2.06 -21.49
C MET A 39 -12.83 2.34 -22.85
N LYS A 40 -13.90 1.63 -23.18
CA LYS A 40 -14.72 1.91 -24.39
C LYS A 40 -15.56 3.18 -24.25
N GLU A 41 -15.95 3.52 -23.03
CA GLU A 41 -16.87 4.62 -22.73
C GLU A 41 -16.12 5.89 -22.29
N LEU A 42 -14.90 5.74 -21.77
CA LEU A 42 -14.12 6.88 -21.28
C LEU A 42 -13.55 7.72 -22.44
N PRO A 43 -13.57 9.07 -22.33
CA PRO A 43 -12.93 9.96 -23.27
C PRO A 43 -11.44 9.65 -23.42
N LYS A 44 -10.93 9.66 -24.66
CA LYS A 44 -9.52 9.38 -24.96
C LYS A 44 -8.55 10.45 -24.45
N GLU A 45 -9.05 11.61 -24.11
CA GLU A 45 -8.31 12.72 -23.52
C GLU A 45 -7.89 12.42 -22.07
N ILE A 46 -8.55 11.46 -21.42
CA ILE A 46 -8.11 10.96 -20.12
C ILE A 46 -6.94 10.04 -20.34
N VAL A 47 -5.81 10.40 -19.77
CA VAL A 47 -4.55 9.67 -19.98
C VAL A 47 -4.01 9.00 -18.72
N TYR A 48 -4.42 9.40 -17.51
CA TYR A 48 -3.91 8.82 -16.26
C TYR A 48 -4.90 7.84 -15.63
N PHE A 49 -4.42 6.63 -15.38
CA PHE A 49 -5.24 5.55 -14.83
C PHE A 49 -4.51 4.84 -13.70
N ASN A 50 -5.16 4.77 -12.55
CA ASN A 50 -4.78 3.94 -11.43
C ASN A 50 -5.63 2.66 -11.45
N THR A 51 -5.01 1.50 -11.55
CA THR A 51 -5.76 0.25 -11.65
C THR A 51 -6.40 -0.13 -10.33
N ILE A 52 -5.60 -0.18 -9.27
CA ILE A 52 -6.02 -0.66 -7.95
C ILE A 52 -5.43 0.25 -6.87
N ASN A 53 -6.31 0.73 -5.99
CA ASN A 53 -5.92 1.50 -4.82
C ASN A 53 -5.45 0.59 -3.69
N GLU A 54 -4.26 0.85 -3.14
CA GLU A 54 -3.69 0.20 -1.95
C GLU A 54 -3.86 -1.34 -1.92
N PRO A 55 -3.35 -2.07 -2.92
CA PRO A 55 -3.60 -3.50 -3.02
C PRO A 55 -3.12 -4.28 -1.79
N GLY A 56 -2.01 -3.86 -1.16
CA GLY A 56 -1.48 -4.47 0.05
C GLY A 56 -2.41 -4.29 1.26
N ILE A 57 -2.98 -3.11 1.43
CA ILE A 57 -3.95 -2.80 2.49
C ILE A 57 -5.26 -3.56 2.27
N PHE A 58 -5.74 -3.55 1.02
CA PHE A 58 -6.96 -4.27 0.67
C PHE A 58 -6.84 -5.77 0.93
N ALA A 59 -5.74 -6.39 0.47
CA ALA A 59 -5.47 -7.80 0.71
C ALA A 59 -5.30 -8.10 2.21
N TYR A 60 -4.59 -7.24 2.93
CA TYR A 60 -4.36 -7.38 4.37
C TYR A 60 -5.66 -7.36 5.17
N PHE A 61 -6.46 -6.32 5.00
CA PHE A 61 -7.71 -6.17 5.77
C PHE A 61 -8.80 -7.15 5.34
N GLY A 62 -8.78 -7.60 4.09
CA GLY A 62 -9.76 -8.57 3.60
C GLY A 62 -9.42 -10.01 3.98
N TYR A 63 -8.15 -10.39 4.00
CA TYR A 63 -7.77 -11.81 4.04
C TYR A 63 -6.82 -12.20 5.17
N LEU A 64 -6.02 -11.27 5.71
CA LEU A 64 -5.08 -11.57 6.79
C LEU A 64 -5.57 -11.04 8.15
N SER A 65 -6.34 -9.97 8.18
CA SER A 65 -6.96 -9.39 9.38
C SER A 65 -8.42 -9.78 9.50
N THR A 66 -9.00 -9.67 10.70
CA THR A 66 -10.43 -9.83 10.93
C THR A 66 -11.13 -8.47 11.03
N ASN A 67 -12.39 -8.41 10.58
CA ASN A 67 -13.32 -7.31 10.87
C ASN A 67 -12.93 -5.91 10.37
N LYS A 68 -12.16 -5.83 9.28
CA LYS A 68 -11.84 -4.53 8.66
C LYS A 68 -12.52 -4.36 7.30
N PHE A 69 -12.17 -5.22 6.32
CA PHE A 69 -12.80 -5.25 5.00
C PHE A 69 -13.42 -6.62 4.74
N PRO A 70 -14.52 -6.71 3.99
CA PRO A 70 -15.00 -7.99 3.47
C PRO A 70 -13.92 -8.67 2.60
N PRO A 71 -13.75 -10.01 2.71
CA PRO A 71 -14.52 -10.98 3.48
C PRO A 71 -14.07 -11.16 4.93
N GLY A 72 -13.03 -10.48 5.42
CA GLY A 72 -12.59 -10.52 6.82
C GLY A 72 -12.05 -11.89 7.26
N ILE A 73 -11.31 -12.56 6.40
CA ILE A 73 -10.80 -13.91 6.61
C ILE A 73 -9.37 -13.86 7.17
N ALA A 74 -9.17 -14.11 8.43
CA ALA A 74 -7.82 -14.17 9.03
C ALA A 74 -7.08 -15.45 8.62
N ASN A 75 -6.57 -15.51 7.39
CA ASN A 75 -5.89 -16.68 6.84
C ASN A 75 -4.77 -16.30 5.86
N GLU A 76 -3.53 -16.63 6.21
CA GLU A 76 -2.35 -16.29 5.41
C GLU A 76 -2.39 -16.89 4.00
N THR A 77 -2.78 -18.15 3.84
CA THR A 77 -2.84 -18.77 2.50
C THR A 77 -3.82 -18.05 1.60
N LYS A 78 -4.99 -17.67 2.13
CA LYS A 78 -5.99 -16.91 1.39
C LYS A 78 -5.51 -15.48 1.08
N PHE A 79 -4.78 -14.87 2.00
CA PHE A 79 -4.12 -13.58 1.75
C PHE A 79 -3.12 -13.65 0.59
N ILE A 80 -2.30 -14.70 0.53
CA ILE A 80 -1.34 -14.89 -0.57
C ILE A 80 -2.08 -15.08 -1.90
N ILE A 81 -3.08 -15.96 -1.96
CA ILE A 81 -3.88 -16.20 -3.17
C ILE A 81 -4.57 -14.91 -3.65
N ALA A 82 -5.23 -14.19 -2.75
CA ALA A 82 -5.88 -12.94 -3.10
C ALA A 82 -4.88 -11.89 -3.62
N SER A 83 -3.70 -11.79 -2.98
CA SER A 83 -2.64 -10.88 -3.42
C SER A 83 -2.16 -11.21 -4.84
N GLU A 84 -1.99 -12.49 -5.16
CA GLU A 84 -1.57 -12.94 -6.50
C GLU A 84 -2.63 -12.62 -7.56
N ASN A 85 -3.90 -12.87 -7.26
CA ASN A 85 -5.00 -12.52 -8.16
C ASN A 85 -5.13 -11.01 -8.38
N ILE A 86 -4.94 -10.20 -7.33
CA ILE A 86 -4.93 -8.73 -7.42
C ILE A 86 -3.78 -8.24 -8.32
N MET A 87 -2.57 -8.79 -8.16
CA MET A 87 -1.42 -8.43 -9.01
C MET A 87 -1.62 -8.88 -10.46
N SER A 88 -2.21 -10.06 -10.69
CA SER A 88 -2.57 -10.54 -12.03
C SER A 88 -3.60 -9.62 -12.68
N ALA A 89 -4.62 -9.20 -11.92
CA ALA A 89 -5.65 -8.27 -12.38
C ALA A 89 -5.06 -6.92 -12.80
N HIS A 90 -4.14 -6.36 -12.00
CA HIS A 90 -3.42 -5.15 -12.35
C HIS A 90 -2.67 -5.29 -13.68
N LYS A 91 -1.85 -6.33 -13.84
CA LYS A 91 -1.05 -6.55 -15.06
C LYS A 91 -1.93 -6.72 -16.31
N LYS A 92 -3.05 -7.45 -16.20
CA LYS A 92 -4.02 -7.58 -17.30
C LYS A 92 -4.66 -6.24 -17.63
N ALA A 93 -5.11 -5.50 -16.62
CA ALA A 93 -5.72 -4.18 -16.78
C ALA A 93 -4.76 -3.17 -17.43
N LEU A 94 -3.51 -3.11 -17.00
CA LEU A 94 -2.47 -2.27 -17.59
C LEU A 94 -2.36 -2.50 -19.10
N LYS A 95 -2.25 -3.77 -19.52
CA LYS A 95 -2.19 -4.13 -20.94
C LYS A 95 -3.45 -3.69 -21.68
N THR A 96 -4.61 -4.01 -21.15
CA THR A 96 -5.90 -3.64 -21.75
C THR A 96 -6.05 -2.13 -21.89
N ILE A 97 -5.74 -1.33 -20.87
CA ILE A 97 -5.83 0.14 -20.92
C ILE A 97 -4.96 0.67 -22.07
N LYS A 98 -3.71 0.18 -22.20
CA LYS A 98 -2.80 0.60 -23.26
C LYS A 98 -3.24 0.15 -24.66
N GLU A 99 -3.93 -0.96 -24.79
CA GLU A 99 -4.54 -1.39 -26.06
C GLU A 99 -5.68 -0.45 -26.50
N TYR A 100 -6.46 0.07 -25.55
CA TYR A 100 -7.54 1.03 -25.84
C TYR A 100 -7.04 2.47 -26.03
N ASN A 101 -6.02 2.88 -25.31
CA ASN A 101 -5.42 4.20 -25.38
C ASN A 101 -3.89 4.09 -25.25
N SER A 102 -3.18 4.14 -26.38
CA SER A 102 -1.71 4.02 -26.42
C SER A 102 -0.97 5.17 -25.70
N ASN A 103 -1.65 6.31 -25.48
CA ASN A 103 -1.10 7.44 -24.71
C ASN A 103 -1.35 7.32 -23.21
N ALA A 104 -2.10 6.30 -22.78
CA ALA A 104 -2.40 6.11 -21.37
C ALA A 104 -1.14 5.95 -20.54
N LYS A 105 -1.13 6.62 -19.38
CA LYS A 105 -0.19 6.44 -18.29
C LYS A 105 -0.88 5.64 -17.20
N VAL A 106 -0.38 4.45 -16.93
CA VAL A 106 -1.01 3.49 -16.04
C VAL A 106 -0.10 3.20 -14.86
N GLY A 107 -0.65 3.18 -13.68
CA GLY A 107 0.06 2.82 -12.47
C GLY A 107 -0.84 2.17 -11.43
N MET A 108 -0.26 1.81 -10.32
CA MET A 108 -0.92 1.32 -9.12
C MET A 108 -0.56 2.22 -7.94
N THR A 109 -1.51 2.41 -7.05
CA THR A 109 -1.31 3.26 -5.87
C THR A 109 -1.03 2.41 -4.64
N HIS A 110 0.07 2.70 -3.97
CA HIS A 110 0.57 1.92 -2.83
C HIS A 110 0.51 2.70 -1.53
N ALA A 111 -0.06 2.10 -0.48
CA ALA A 111 0.10 2.57 0.87
C ALA A 111 1.46 2.11 1.40
N LEU A 112 2.41 3.01 1.44
CA LEU A 112 3.74 2.75 1.94
C LEU A 112 3.94 3.50 3.25
N GLN A 113 4.39 2.80 4.27
CA GLN A 113 4.71 3.41 5.55
C GLN A 113 6.22 3.53 5.73
N GLU A 114 6.64 4.48 6.55
CA GLU A 114 7.99 4.42 7.09
C GLU A 114 8.08 3.21 8.02
N TRP A 115 9.16 2.43 7.92
CA TRP A 115 9.37 1.27 8.78
C TRP A 115 10.52 1.56 9.73
N GLU A 116 10.28 1.39 11.03
CA GLU A 116 11.32 1.59 12.05
C GLU A 116 12.57 0.78 11.70
N ASP A 117 13.77 1.39 11.85
CA ASP A 117 15.05 0.75 11.56
C ASP A 117 15.30 -0.40 12.55
N ASP A 118 15.20 -1.61 12.07
CA ASP A 118 15.60 -2.86 12.72
C ASP A 118 15.84 -3.90 11.62
N ASP A 119 17.00 -3.83 10.99
CA ASP A 119 17.32 -4.63 9.81
C ASP A 119 17.42 -6.13 10.11
N ASP A 120 17.62 -6.52 11.37
CA ASP A 120 17.67 -7.92 11.79
C ASP A 120 16.29 -8.52 12.08
N ASN A 121 15.23 -7.71 12.06
CA ASN A 121 13.90 -8.17 12.39
C ASN A 121 13.25 -8.95 11.22
N LYS A 122 13.26 -10.28 11.35
CA LYS A 122 12.68 -11.19 10.33
C LYS A 122 11.19 -10.98 10.13
N LEU A 123 10.44 -10.62 11.18
CA LEU A 123 9.01 -10.34 11.07
C LEU A 123 8.76 -9.04 10.28
N LYS A 124 9.57 -7.99 10.53
CA LYS A 124 9.54 -6.76 9.73
C LYS A 124 9.75 -7.08 8.25
N LYS A 125 10.84 -7.80 7.93
CA LYS A 125 11.15 -8.19 6.54
C LYS A 125 9.99 -8.94 5.90
N TYR A 126 9.41 -9.91 6.60
CA TYR A 126 8.27 -10.68 6.12
C TYR A 126 7.05 -9.79 5.87
N LEU A 127 6.67 -8.96 6.84
CA LEU A 127 5.49 -8.09 6.72
C LEU A 127 5.67 -7.04 5.64
N LYS A 128 6.81 -6.35 5.63
CA LYS A 128 7.13 -5.34 4.62
C LYS A 128 7.08 -5.92 3.21
N TYR A 129 7.66 -7.11 3.02
CA TYR A 129 7.61 -7.80 1.74
C TYR A 129 6.17 -8.09 1.30
N HIS A 130 5.38 -8.73 2.16
CA HIS A 130 4.04 -9.16 1.81
C HIS A 130 3.01 -8.04 1.72
N LEU A 131 3.21 -6.92 2.43
CA LEU A 131 2.28 -5.79 2.43
C LEU A 131 2.64 -4.71 1.40
N GLU A 132 3.94 -4.59 1.05
CA GLU A 132 4.41 -3.51 0.21
C GLU A 132 5.29 -3.98 -0.96
N ASP A 133 6.47 -4.60 -0.67
CA ASP A 133 7.52 -4.81 -1.68
C ASP A 133 7.06 -5.72 -2.83
N LYS A 134 6.27 -6.77 -2.53
CA LYS A 134 5.71 -7.69 -3.54
C LYS A 134 4.73 -6.97 -4.51
N PHE A 135 3.97 -5.98 -4.04
CA PHE A 135 3.12 -5.18 -4.91
C PHE A 135 3.91 -4.14 -5.71
N LEU A 136 4.99 -3.61 -5.14
CA LEU A 136 5.94 -2.79 -5.89
C LEU A 136 6.65 -3.59 -6.99
N GLU A 137 6.91 -4.89 -6.80
CA GLU A 137 7.39 -5.77 -7.87
C GLU A 137 6.38 -5.91 -9.02
N ALA A 138 5.10 -5.93 -8.69
CA ALA A 138 4.06 -5.97 -9.72
C ALA A 138 3.94 -4.68 -10.54
N SER A 139 4.45 -3.55 -10.02
CA SER A 139 4.46 -2.23 -10.65
C SER A 139 5.73 -1.90 -11.44
N GLU A 140 6.58 -2.89 -11.72
CA GLU A 140 7.82 -2.66 -12.48
C GLU A 140 7.58 -2.17 -13.91
N ASP A 141 6.46 -2.54 -14.52
CA ASP A 141 6.07 -2.12 -15.86
C ASP A 141 5.14 -0.89 -15.88
N ASP A 142 4.80 -0.32 -14.71
CA ASP A 142 3.94 0.86 -14.61
C ASP A 142 4.62 2.12 -15.17
N ASP A 143 3.83 3.07 -15.67
CA ASP A 143 4.35 4.36 -16.13
C ASP A 143 4.64 5.30 -14.95
N PHE A 144 3.90 5.19 -13.86
CA PHE A 144 4.09 5.95 -12.62
C PHE A 144 3.80 5.08 -11.39
N ILE A 145 4.28 5.52 -10.24
CA ILE A 145 3.98 4.89 -8.95
C ILE A 145 3.14 5.87 -8.11
N GLY A 146 1.94 5.44 -7.71
CA GLY A 146 1.15 6.18 -6.72
C GLY A 146 1.65 5.91 -5.31
N LEU A 147 1.94 6.97 -4.55
CA LEU A 147 2.37 6.93 -3.16
C LEU A 147 1.28 7.46 -2.24
N GLN A 148 0.89 6.66 -1.28
CA GLN A 148 0.06 7.04 -0.13
C GLN A 148 0.84 6.73 1.14
N THR A 149 1.03 7.73 2.01
CA THR A 149 1.84 7.56 3.23
C THR A 149 1.34 8.49 4.33
N TYR A 150 1.26 7.96 5.55
CA TYR A 150 0.61 8.67 6.65
C TYR A 150 1.39 8.62 7.95
N THR A 151 2.24 7.59 8.15
CA THR A 151 2.83 7.32 9.47
C THR A 151 4.06 6.41 9.38
N ILE A 152 4.55 6.00 10.54
CA ILE A 152 5.61 5.02 10.71
C ILE A 152 5.05 3.74 11.33
N VAL A 153 5.55 2.58 10.91
CA VAL A 153 5.29 1.28 11.55
C VAL A 153 6.42 0.98 12.52
N ARG A 154 6.07 0.87 13.80
CA ARG A 154 7.00 0.48 14.87
C ARG A 154 6.76 -0.95 15.32
N TYR A 155 7.83 -1.60 15.74
CA TYR A 155 7.78 -2.97 16.26
C TYR A 155 8.03 -2.98 17.76
N PRO A 156 7.32 -3.86 18.49
CA PRO A 156 7.66 -4.07 19.91
C PRO A 156 9.04 -4.68 20.01
N LYS A 157 9.90 -4.02 20.80
CA LYS A 157 11.28 -4.47 21.11
C LYS A 157 11.27 -5.61 22.13
N SER A 158 10.53 -6.69 21.85
CA SER A 158 10.43 -7.85 22.75
C SER A 158 11.45 -8.91 22.36
N ILE A 159 12.32 -9.27 23.29
CA ILE A 159 13.31 -10.36 23.14
C ILE A 159 12.59 -11.68 22.86
N LEU A 160 11.47 -11.93 23.55
CA LEU A 160 10.65 -13.13 23.32
C LEU A 160 10.12 -13.20 21.88
N LEU A 161 9.61 -12.07 21.35
CA LEU A 161 9.15 -12.02 19.97
C LEU A 161 10.28 -12.30 18.97
N LYS A 162 11.48 -11.74 19.20
CA LYS A 162 12.68 -12.02 18.37
C LYS A 162 13.04 -13.50 18.38
N LEU A 163 13.00 -14.16 19.53
CA LEU A 163 13.32 -15.58 19.68
C LEU A 163 12.29 -16.48 19.03
N PHE A 164 10.99 -16.15 19.13
CA PHE A 164 9.91 -16.97 18.56
C PHE A 164 9.62 -16.70 17.07
N THR A 165 10.07 -15.57 16.54
CA THR A 165 9.84 -15.22 15.14
C THR A 165 10.35 -16.27 14.14
N PRO A 166 11.56 -16.86 14.27
CA PRO A 166 11.99 -17.91 13.35
C PRO A 166 11.06 -19.15 13.36
N LEU A 167 10.63 -19.57 14.56
CA LEU A 167 9.68 -20.66 14.70
C LEU A 167 8.33 -20.32 14.04
N LEU A 168 7.82 -19.11 14.30
CA LEU A 168 6.58 -18.61 13.72
C LEU A 168 6.62 -18.58 12.19
N LEU A 169 7.73 -18.12 11.60
CA LEU A 169 7.82 -17.96 10.16
C LEU A 169 8.14 -19.28 9.42
N ASN A 170 8.86 -20.21 10.06
CA ASN A 170 9.31 -21.44 9.41
C ASN A 170 8.30 -22.60 9.52
N ILE A 171 7.41 -22.59 10.51
CA ILE A 171 6.41 -23.64 10.67
C ILE A 171 5.07 -23.17 10.10
N GLY A 172 4.72 -23.64 8.90
CA GLY A 172 3.54 -23.19 8.14
C GLY A 172 2.23 -23.29 8.92
N VAL A 173 2.04 -24.32 9.74
CA VAL A 173 0.83 -24.46 10.58
C VAL A 173 0.78 -23.36 11.65
N ILE A 174 1.89 -23.09 12.33
CA ILE A 174 2.00 -22.04 13.34
C ILE A 174 1.78 -20.67 12.67
N ARG A 175 2.45 -20.41 11.55
CA ARG A 175 2.31 -19.17 10.79
C ARG A 175 0.85 -18.91 10.37
N LYS A 176 0.19 -19.91 9.80
CA LYS A 176 -1.20 -19.82 9.33
C LYS A 176 -2.19 -19.36 10.42
N PHE A 177 -2.02 -19.81 11.66
CA PHE A 177 -2.98 -19.56 12.74
C PHE A 177 -2.55 -18.47 13.71
N ILE A 178 -1.25 -18.31 13.92
CA ILE A 178 -0.71 -17.38 14.94
C ILE A 178 -0.35 -16.03 14.34
N LEU A 179 0.24 -16.00 13.13
CA LEU A 179 0.64 -14.75 12.49
C LEU A 179 -0.52 -13.74 12.35
N PRO A 180 -1.74 -14.12 11.89
CA PRO A 180 -2.85 -13.18 11.81
C PRO A 180 -3.21 -12.56 13.16
N ARG A 181 -3.11 -13.34 14.25
CA ARG A 181 -3.40 -12.85 15.62
C ARG A 181 -2.33 -11.91 16.13
N ILE A 182 -1.05 -12.24 15.89
CA ILE A 182 0.07 -11.36 16.23
C ILE A 182 -0.09 -10.03 15.50
N ILE A 183 -0.33 -10.08 14.21
CA ILE A 183 -0.52 -8.87 13.39
C ILE A 183 -1.69 -8.03 13.91
N GLN A 184 -2.80 -8.64 14.31
CA GLN A 184 -3.93 -7.91 14.89
C GLN A 184 -3.56 -7.18 16.19
N ILE A 185 -2.79 -7.83 17.08
CA ILE A 185 -2.34 -7.22 18.32
C ILE A 185 -1.48 -6.00 18.03
N PHE A 186 -0.66 -6.05 16.99
CA PHE A 186 0.28 -4.97 16.64
C PHE A 186 -0.34 -3.90 15.76
N ALA A 187 -1.18 -4.23 14.81
CA ALA A 187 -1.88 -3.25 13.97
C ALA A 187 -2.91 -2.40 14.73
N GLY A 188 -3.46 -2.94 15.82
CA GLY A 188 -4.44 -2.23 16.65
C GLY A 188 -3.86 -1.22 17.64
N ARG A 189 -2.54 -1.22 17.83
CA ARG A 189 -1.87 -0.37 18.84
C ARG A 189 -0.52 -0.01 18.29
N ASN A 190 -0.29 0.69 17.28
CA ASN A 190 1.06 1.05 16.87
C ASN A 190 2.17 0.65 17.91
N GLY A 191 2.38 -0.64 18.06
CA GLY A 191 2.83 -1.48 19.15
C GLY A 191 4.04 -1.06 19.98
N ALA A 192 4.67 0.09 19.73
CA ALA A 192 5.83 0.59 20.47
C ALA A 192 5.81 2.10 20.70
N MET A 193 4.63 2.75 20.57
CA MET A 193 4.51 4.17 20.90
C MET A 193 4.67 4.39 22.41
N THR A 194 5.50 5.34 22.78
CA THR A 194 5.60 5.83 24.15
C THR A 194 4.39 6.70 24.51
N LYS A 195 4.17 6.94 25.80
CA LYS A 195 3.06 7.82 26.26
C LYS A 195 3.16 9.25 25.70
N ASP A 196 4.36 9.70 25.37
CA ASP A 196 4.65 11.04 24.87
C ASP A 196 4.63 11.15 23.34
N THR A 197 4.34 10.05 22.63
CA THR A 197 4.26 10.06 21.17
C THR A 197 3.02 10.84 20.71
N ARG A 198 3.22 11.92 19.94
CA ARG A 198 2.12 12.66 19.31
C ARG A 198 1.39 11.76 18.32
N THR A 199 0.08 11.64 18.45
CA THR A 199 -0.75 10.77 17.61
C THR A 199 -1.88 11.55 16.95
N THR A 200 -2.34 11.04 15.81
CA THR A 200 -3.53 11.51 15.11
C THR A 200 -4.80 10.92 15.73
N LYS A 201 -5.98 11.42 15.35
CA LYS A 201 -7.28 10.84 15.77
C LYS A 201 -7.46 9.37 15.34
N MET A 202 -6.79 8.94 14.28
CA MET A 202 -6.78 7.54 13.86
C MET A 202 -5.87 6.66 14.72
N GLY A 203 -5.16 7.24 15.68
CA GLY A 203 -4.17 6.52 16.50
C GLY A 203 -2.85 6.27 15.80
N TYR A 204 -2.60 6.91 14.65
CA TYR A 204 -1.31 6.86 13.97
C TYR A 204 -0.33 7.82 14.63
N GLU A 205 0.96 7.49 14.63
CA GLU A 205 1.98 8.45 15.02
C GLU A 205 1.98 9.65 14.06
N TYR A 206 2.06 10.86 14.59
CA TYR A 206 2.18 12.08 13.81
C TYR A 206 3.56 12.13 13.14
N ARG A 207 3.61 11.83 11.83
CA ARG A 207 4.86 11.61 11.10
C ARG A 207 4.84 12.21 9.70
N PRO A 208 4.86 13.54 9.55
CA PRO A 208 4.87 14.18 8.22
C PRO A 208 6.12 13.85 7.40
N ASP A 209 7.24 13.49 8.06
CA ASP A 209 8.51 13.12 7.37
C ASP A 209 8.46 11.74 6.70
N ALA A 210 7.45 10.91 6.98
CA ALA A 210 7.29 9.61 6.33
C ALA A 210 7.23 9.72 4.80
N VAL A 211 6.76 10.87 4.27
CA VAL A 211 6.74 11.13 2.82
C VAL A 211 8.16 11.16 2.24
N LEU A 212 9.09 11.85 2.89
CA LEU A 212 10.48 11.94 2.42
C LEU A 212 11.17 10.57 2.45
N TYR A 213 10.94 9.79 3.51
CA TYR A 213 11.45 8.43 3.60
C TYR A 213 10.98 7.58 2.40
N ASN A 214 9.69 7.60 2.11
CA ASN A 214 9.12 6.79 1.03
C ASN A 214 9.47 7.31 -0.37
N LEU A 215 9.60 8.62 -0.58
CA LEU A 215 10.11 9.19 -1.83
C LEU A 215 11.54 8.70 -2.11
N LYS A 216 12.44 8.78 -1.14
CA LYS A 216 13.81 8.26 -1.27
C LYS A 216 13.83 6.76 -1.57
N ARG A 217 12.99 5.98 -0.89
CA ARG A 217 12.85 4.53 -1.11
C ARG A 217 12.37 4.22 -2.53
N LEU A 218 11.32 4.90 -3.00
CA LEU A 218 10.77 4.70 -4.33
C LEU A 218 11.73 5.14 -5.43
N ASN A 219 12.39 6.28 -5.28
CA ASN A 219 13.38 6.72 -6.26
C ASN A 219 14.58 5.78 -6.38
N LYS A 220 15.03 5.22 -5.26
CA LYS A 220 16.08 4.19 -5.29
C LYS A 220 15.65 2.94 -6.06
N ARG A 221 14.37 2.56 -5.96
CA ARG A 221 13.82 1.38 -6.65
C ARG A 221 13.45 1.67 -8.10
N PHE A 222 12.88 2.83 -8.36
CA PHE A 222 12.33 3.26 -9.65
C PHE A 222 12.91 4.62 -10.07
N PRO A 223 14.22 4.72 -10.36
CA PRO A 223 14.89 6.02 -10.54
C PRO A 223 14.37 6.85 -11.71
N ASN A 224 13.67 6.23 -12.66
CA ASN A 224 13.17 6.90 -13.87
C ASN A 224 11.64 6.96 -13.94
N LYS A 225 10.93 6.62 -12.87
CA LYS A 225 9.46 6.68 -12.86
C LYS A 225 8.96 7.95 -12.17
N GLU A 226 7.88 8.49 -12.70
CA GLU A 226 7.12 9.52 -12.00
C GLU A 226 6.52 8.94 -10.72
N ILE A 227 6.57 9.70 -9.63
CA ILE A 227 5.95 9.35 -8.36
C ILE A 227 4.84 10.36 -8.09
N PHE A 228 3.61 9.89 -7.97
CA PHE A 228 2.45 10.70 -7.62
C PHE A 228 2.11 10.47 -6.16
N ILE A 229 2.12 11.52 -5.34
CA ILE A 229 1.53 11.45 -4.00
C ILE A 229 0.02 11.56 -4.19
N THR A 230 -0.64 10.40 -4.21
CA THR A 230 -2.06 10.29 -4.52
C THR A 230 -2.94 10.49 -3.29
N GLU A 231 -2.41 10.20 -2.09
CA GLU A 231 -3.06 10.52 -0.82
C GLU A 231 -2.01 10.85 0.24
N ASN A 232 -2.31 11.88 1.02
CA ASN A 232 -1.58 12.25 2.23
C ASN A 232 -2.48 13.13 3.11
N GLY A 233 -2.21 13.17 4.40
CA GLY A 233 -2.95 14.01 5.33
C GLY A 233 -3.03 13.44 6.74
N ILE A 234 -3.87 14.05 7.55
CA ILE A 234 -4.04 13.75 8.97
C ILE A 234 -5.50 13.79 9.37
N ALA A 235 -5.92 12.83 10.19
CA ALA A 235 -7.22 12.88 10.86
C ALA A 235 -7.12 13.75 12.11
N THR A 236 -7.69 14.93 12.04
CA THR A 236 -7.73 15.90 13.15
C THR A 236 -8.95 16.83 13.02
N ASP A 237 -9.45 17.37 14.12
CA ASP A 237 -10.44 18.44 14.16
C ASP A 237 -9.78 19.83 14.29
N ASN A 238 -8.46 19.87 14.41
CA ASN A 238 -7.68 21.09 14.53
C ASN A 238 -7.04 21.44 13.18
N ASP A 239 -7.49 22.53 12.55
CA ASP A 239 -6.97 22.96 11.26
C ASP A 239 -5.52 23.46 11.34
N ASP A 240 -5.08 24.04 12.45
CA ASP A 240 -3.68 24.43 12.62
C ASP A 240 -2.75 23.22 12.57
N GLU A 241 -3.17 22.11 13.20
CA GLU A 241 -2.43 20.85 13.14
C GLU A 241 -2.41 20.27 11.71
N ARG A 242 -3.50 20.38 10.97
CA ARG A 242 -3.58 19.96 9.56
C ARG A 242 -2.67 20.81 8.69
N ILE A 243 -2.67 22.12 8.88
CA ILE A 243 -1.81 23.07 8.16
C ILE A 243 -0.34 22.78 8.45
N GLU A 244 0.03 22.56 9.70
CA GLU A 244 1.41 22.16 10.10
C GLU A 244 1.85 20.89 9.36
N PHE A 245 0.99 19.84 9.43
CA PHE A 245 1.29 18.55 8.80
C PHE A 245 1.49 18.68 7.28
N VAL A 246 0.50 19.26 6.58
CA VAL A 246 0.51 19.41 5.12
C VAL A 246 1.67 20.31 4.66
N THR A 247 1.92 21.41 5.39
CA THR A 247 3.04 22.30 5.09
C THR A 247 4.38 21.58 5.18
N THR A 248 4.56 20.74 6.20
CA THR A 248 5.80 19.96 6.37
C THR A 248 5.94 18.92 5.26
N VAL A 249 4.87 18.23 4.90
CA VAL A 249 4.86 17.28 3.78
C VAL A 249 5.25 17.97 2.48
N LEU A 250 4.65 19.12 2.15
CA LEU A 250 4.95 19.88 0.93
C LEU A 250 6.41 20.36 0.90
N LYS A 251 6.95 20.84 2.03
CA LYS A 251 8.37 21.20 2.14
C LYS A 251 9.28 19.99 1.85
N ASN A 252 8.97 18.82 2.41
CA ASN A 252 9.73 17.60 2.15
C ASN A 252 9.66 17.17 0.67
N CYS A 253 8.51 17.33 0.02
CA CYS A 253 8.37 17.07 -1.42
C CYS A 253 9.24 18.04 -2.25
N LEU A 254 9.23 19.33 -1.93
CA LEU A 254 10.04 20.34 -2.63
C LEU A 254 11.53 20.08 -2.44
N LEU A 255 11.98 19.76 -1.24
CA LEU A 255 13.37 19.39 -0.97
C LEU A 255 13.82 18.18 -1.80
N TYR A 256 12.93 17.22 -1.98
CA TYR A 256 13.20 16.02 -2.77
C TYR A 256 13.27 16.31 -4.29
N THR A 257 12.36 17.16 -4.81
CA THR A 257 12.24 17.44 -6.25
C THR A 257 13.16 18.54 -6.76
N SER A 258 13.71 19.35 -5.86
CA SER A 258 14.62 20.46 -6.17
C SER A 258 15.84 20.39 -5.25
N PRO A 259 16.69 19.34 -5.38
CA PRO A 259 17.88 19.23 -4.56
C PRO A 259 18.76 20.46 -4.78
N SER A 260 19.14 21.11 -3.69
CA SER A 260 20.12 22.18 -3.72
C SER A 260 21.49 21.58 -4.11
N PRO A 261 22.33 22.29 -4.88
CA PRO A 261 23.70 21.85 -5.14
C PRO A 261 24.54 21.54 -3.87
N ARG A 262 24.05 21.96 -2.69
CA ARG A 262 24.66 21.64 -1.39
C ARG A 262 24.29 20.25 -0.87
N ASP A 263 23.19 19.67 -1.36
CA ASP A 263 22.69 18.37 -0.90
C ASP A 263 23.31 17.20 -1.69
N GLU A 264 23.96 17.48 -2.81
CA GLU A 264 24.75 16.53 -3.60
C GLU A 264 26.15 16.27 -3.00
N ALA A 265 26.54 17.04 -1.98
CA ALA A 265 27.87 16.98 -1.35
C ALA A 265 27.89 16.19 -0.03
N LEU A 266 26.79 15.56 0.38
CA LEU A 266 26.67 14.69 1.55
C LEU A 266 26.30 13.26 1.12
#